data_1fab361f302edd7aadc9e57f9f587e9c
#
_entry.id   1fab361f302edd7aadc9e57f9f587e9c
#
_cell.length_a   1.000
_cell.length_b   1.000
_cell.length_c   1.000
_cell.angle_alpha   90.00
_cell.angle_beta   90.00
_cell.angle_gamma   90.00
#
_symmetry.space_group_name_H-M   'P 1'
#
loop_
_entity.id
_entity.type
_entity.pdbx_description
1 polymer ?
#
loop_
_entity_poly.entity_id
_entity_poly.type
_entity_poly.pdbx_seq_one_letter_code
_entity_poly.pdbx_strand_id
1 'polypeptide(L)'
;MTLRNIVTAILISLCLNANAQAREPSFDGQETKQLPKNSIYGLPPFERAVCCIKFYEGIHRKKDYPYVGYGHKLKPGENYSSNMSFAEAELLLRKDLKELCSMFSAYGKDSLLLAALAYNIGPYKILGCKGKYEKSTLLKKIEAGIRDFKQDYVQFCHWKGKKVPSIERRRYAEFLLLYVP
;
A
#
# COMPACT_ATOMS: atom_id res chain seq x y z
N MET A 1 -4.88 -17.49 -16.32
CA MET A 1 -5.40 -16.79 -15.12
C MET A 1 -4.73 -15.43 -15.03
N THR A 2 -5.48 -14.34 -15.03
CA THR A 2 -4.89 -12.99 -15.00
C THR A 2 -4.40 -12.65 -13.60
N LEU A 3 -3.38 -11.80 -13.49
CA LEU A 3 -2.80 -11.31 -12.22
C LEU A 3 -3.89 -10.80 -11.25
N ARG A 4 -4.96 -10.22 -11.79
CA ARG A 4 -6.15 -9.76 -11.08
C ARG A 4 -6.87 -10.89 -10.32
N ASN A 5 -6.97 -12.08 -10.91
CA ASN A 5 -7.64 -13.24 -10.26
C ASN A 5 -6.79 -13.82 -9.13
N ILE A 6 -5.46 -13.76 -9.25
CA ILE A 6 -4.55 -14.24 -8.21
C ILE A 6 -4.61 -13.34 -6.98
N VAL A 7 -4.56 -12.02 -7.17
CA VAL A 7 -4.62 -11.04 -6.08
C VAL A 7 -6.02 -11.04 -5.44
N THR A 8 -7.09 -11.21 -6.22
CA THR A 8 -8.47 -11.29 -5.70
C THR A 8 -8.65 -12.54 -4.82
N ALA A 9 -8.14 -13.70 -5.25
CA ALA A 9 -8.24 -14.94 -4.47
C ALA A 9 -7.52 -14.85 -3.11
N ILE A 10 -6.35 -14.20 -3.09
CA ILE A 10 -5.56 -14.02 -1.86
C ILE A 10 -6.21 -13.01 -0.92
N LEU A 11 -6.73 -11.89 -1.44
CA LEU A 11 -7.40 -10.88 -0.62
C LEU A 11 -8.77 -11.33 -0.11
N ILE A 12 -9.52 -12.14 -0.88
CA ILE A 12 -10.77 -12.76 -0.43
C ILE A 12 -10.48 -13.76 0.71
N SER A 13 -9.42 -14.54 0.63
CA SER A 13 -9.00 -15.44 1.71
C SER A 13 -8.61 -14.69 2.99
N LEU A 14 -7.97 -13.53 2.88
CA LEU A 14 -7.66 -12.66 4.02
C LEU A 14 -8.90 -11.99 4.62
N CYS A 15 -9.91 -11.67 3.81
CA CYS A 15 -11.16 -11.05 4.28
C CYS A 15 -12.12 -12.05 4.97
N LEU A 16 -12.14 -13.31 4.55
CA LEU A 16 -13.00 -14.34 5.15
C LEU A 16 -12.53 -14.76 6.54
N ASN A 17 -11.21 -14.67 6.84
CA ASN A 17 -10.69 -14.97 8.17
C ASN A 17 -10.83 -13.81 9.18
N ALA A 18 -11.22 -12.62 8.76
CA ALA A 18 -11.41 -11.47 9.65
C ALA A 18 -12.71 -11.51 10.47
N ASN A 19 -13.64 -12.43 10.18
CA ASN A 19 -14.90 -12.60 10.89
C ASN A 19 -14.91 -13.79 11.87
N ALA A 20 -13.80 -14.50 12.05
CA ALA A 20 -13.68 -15.53 13.07
C ALA A 20 -13.20 -14.90 14.38
N GLN A 21 -14.02 -15.02 15.41
CA GLN A 21 -13.75 -14.61 16.79
C GLN A 21 -12.33 -14.99 17.24
N ALA A 22 -11.63 -14.02 17.82
CA ALA A 22 -10.30 -14.17 18.36
C ALA A 22 -10.22 -15.33 19.38
N ARG A 23 -9.64 -16.45 18.94
CA ARG A 23 -8.92 -17.38 19.79
C ARG A 23 -7.45 -17.23 19.42
N GLU A 24 -6.63 -16.84 20.38
CA GLU A 24 -5.18 -16.89 20.24
C GLU A 24 -4.77 -18.33 19.93
N PRO A 25 -4.07 -18.59 18.81
CA PRO A 25 -3.51 -19.91 18.57
C PRO A 25 -2.28 -20.07 19.46
N SER A 26 -2.32 -21.05 20.38
CA SER A 26 -1.15 -21.57 21.05
C SER A 26 -0.13 -22.04 20.00
N PHE A 27 1.08 -21.52 20.12
CA PHE A 27 2.20 -21.81 19.23
C PHE A 27 2.75 -23.19 19.63
N ASP A 28 2.29 -24.23 18.95
CA ASP A 28 2.92 -25.55 19.05
C ASP A 28 2.90 -26.26 17.69
N GLY A 29 4.09 -26.68 17.21
CA GLY A 29 4.26 -27.62 16.10
C GLY A 29 4.29 -26.99 14.69
N GLN A 30 5.49 -26.82 14.15
CA GLN A 30 5.80 -26.46 12.77
C GLN A 30 5.08 -27.34 11.73
N GLU A 31 4.00 -26.86 11.15
CA GLU A 31 3.66 -27.18 9.77
C GLU A 31 4.11 -26.00 8.89
N THR A 32 5.21 -26.15 8.19
CA THR A 32 5.59 -25.28 7.07
C THR A 32 4.57 -25.47 5.96
N LYS A 33 3.42 -24.77 6.06
CA LYS A 33 2.47 -24.66 4.95
C LYS A 33 3.22 -24.04 3.77
N GLN A 34 3.60 -24.88 2.79
CA GLN A 34 4.16 -24.37 1.54
C GLN A 34 3.17 -23.39 0.92
N LEU A 35 3.61 -22.15 0.76
CA LEU A 35 2.82 -21.13 0.08
C LEU A 35 2.49 -21.63 -1.35
N PRO A 36 1.27 -21.38 -1.87
CA PRO A 36 0.93 -21.73 -3.24
C PRO A 36 1.99 -21.18 -4.20
N LYS A 37 2.40 -21.97 -5.20
CA LYS A 37 3.45 -21.58 -6.20
C LYS A 37 3.24 -20.21 -6.83
N ASN A 38 2.00 -19.69 -6.85
CA ASN A 38 1.60 -18.39 -7.38
C ASN A 38 1.21 -17.38 -6.28
N SER A 39 1.75 -17.54 -5.07
CA SER A 39 1.46 -16.61 -3.97
C SER A 39 2.12 -15.26 -4.21
N ILE A 40 1.43 -14.16 -3.87
CA ILE A 40 2.00 -12.80 -3.88
C ILE A 40 3.23 -12.70 -2.96
N TYR A 41 3.30 -13.52 -1.92
CA TYR A 41 4.45 -13.57 -1.01
C TYR A 41 5.72 -14.13 -1.66
N GLY A 42 5.60 -14.86 -2.78
CA GLY A 42 6.75 -15.30 -3.58
C GLY A 42 7.37 -14.18 -4.43
N LEU A 43 6.70 -13.03 -4.55
CA LEU A 43 7.23 -11.88 -5.29
C LEU A 43 8.21 -11.06 -4.45
N PRO A 44 9.18 -10.39 -5.08
CA PRO A 44 9.98 -9.37 -4.42
C PRO A 44 9.11 -8.29 -3.76
N PRO A 45 9.52 -7.67 -2.64
CA PRO A 45 8.71 -6.68 -1.92
C PRO A 45 8.17 -5.54 -2.79
N PHE A 46 8.99 -5.00 -3.69
CA PHE A 46 8.57 -3.95 -4.61
C PHE A 46 7.43 -4.41 -5.54
N GLU A 47 7.50 -5.64 -6.05
CA GLU A 47 6.44 -6.21 -6.89
C GLU A 47 5.14 -6.44 -6.10
N ARG A 48 5.24 -6.82 -4.81
CA ARG A 48 4.07 -6.89 -3.93
C ARG A 48 3.39 -5.54 -3.78
N ALA A 49 4.17 -4.47 -3.61
CA ALA A 49 3.65 -3.10 -3.53
C ALA A 49 2.97 -2.68 -4.84
N VAL A 50 3.59 -2.92 -5.99
CA VAL A 50 3.01 -2.64 -7.31
C VAL A 50 1.68 -3.39 -7.49
N CYS A 51 1.62 -4.69 -7.17
CA CYS A 51 0.39 -5.48 -7.25
C CYS A 51 -0.70 -4.94 -6.32
N CYS A 52 -0.34 -4.61 -5.09
CA CYS A 52 -1.26 -4.07 -4.11
C CYS A 52 -1.87 -2.74 -4.57
N ILE A 53 -1.05 -1.80 -5.03
CA ILE A 53 -1.50 -0.50 -5.52
C ILE A 53 -2.41 -0.69 -6.75
N LYS A 54 -2.01 -1.49 -7.73
CA LYS A 54 -2.84 -1.78 -8.92
C LYS A 54 -4.21 -2.35 -8.57
N PHE A 55 -4.27 -3.19 -7.53
CA PHE A 55 -5.52 -3.79 -7.08
C PHE A 55 -6.48 -2.76 -6.48
N TYR A 56 -5.97 -1.88 -5.62
CA TYR A 56 -6.81 -0.92 -4.89
C TYR A 56 -7.15 0.34 -5.69
N GLU A 57 -6.24 0.85 -6.51
CA GLU A 57 -6.49 2.05 -7.32
C GLU A 57 -7.33 1.72 -8.56
N GLY A 58 -7.10 0.56 -9.20
CA GLY A 58 -7.62 0.31 -10.53
C GLY A 58 -7.01 1.25 -11.57
N ILE A 59 -7.51 1.21 -12.81
CA ILE A 59 -7.02 2.11 -13.86
C ILE A 59 -7.96 3.30 -14.03
N HIS A 60 -7.40 4.51 -13.91
CA HIS A 60 -8.10 5.77 -14.14
C HIS A 60 -8.28 6.03 -15.64
N ARG A 61 -9.42 6.61 -16.00
CA ARG A 61 -9.82 6.93 -17.36
C ARG A 61 -10.16 8.41 -17.49
N LYS A 62 -10.55 8.87 -18.67
CA LYS A 62 -10.87 10.27 -18.98
C LYS A 62 -11.77 10.94 -17.95
N LYS A 63 -12.74 10.22 -17.37
CA LYS A 63 -13.66 10.72 -16.32
C LYS A 63 -12.96 11.05 -15.00
N ASP A 64 -11.79 10.46 -14.76
CA ASP A 64 -11.04 10.60 -13.50
C ASP A 64 -9.99 11.73 -13.57
N TYR A 65 -9.96 12.49 -14.69
CA TYR A 65 -9.04 13.62 -14.87
C TYR A 65 -9.06 14.55 -13.65
N PRO A 66 -7.92 15.01 -13.13
CA PRO A 66 -6.56 14.92 -13.67
C PRO A 66 -5.77 13.68 -13.23
N TYR A 67 -6.43 12.61 -12.84
CA TYR A 67 -5.77 11.36 -12.49
C TYR A 67 -5.69 10.44 -13.70
N VAL A 68 -4.53 9.82 -13.92
CA VAL A 68 -4.26 8.90 -15.04
C VAL A 68 -3.58 7.61 -14.55
N GLY A 69 -3.63 6.57 -15.36
CA GLY A 69 -3.00 5.30 -15.02
C GLY A 69 -3.53 4.70 -13.72
N TYR A 70 -2.67 4.36 -12.80
CA TYR A 70 -3.03 3.83 -11.47
C TYR A 70 -3.04 4.93 -10.39
N GLY A 71 -3.59 6.11 -10.70
CA GLY A 71 -3.79 7.19 -9.75
C GLY A 71 -2.71 8.28 -9.76
N HIS A 72 -1.87 8.33 -10.80
CA HIS A 72 -0.95 9.44 -10.99
C HIS A 72 -1.73 10.74 -11.22
N LYS A 73 -1.51 11.74 -10.37
CA LYS A 73 -2.08 13.07 -10.56
C LYS A 73 -1.17 13.90 -11.45
N LEU A 74 -1.67 14.31 -12.62
CA LEU A 74 -0.92 15.16 -13.55
C LEU A 74 -0.40 16.42 -12.88
N LYS A 75 0.88 16.69 -13.07
CA LYS A 75 1.56 17.91 -12.64
C LYS A 75 1.62 18.91 -13.81
N PRO A 76 1.79 20.21 -13.54
CA PRO A 76 2.00 21.19 -14.61
C PRO A 76 3.16 20.78 -15.52
N GLY A 77 2.90 20.78 -16.84
CA GLY A 77 3.89 20.38 -17.85
C GLY A 77 3.95 18.88 -18.16
N GLU A 78 3.25 18.01 -17.42
CA GLU A 78 3.14 16.61 -17.77
C GLU A 78 2.05 16.38 -18.83
N ASN A 79 2.37 15.53 -19.82
CA ASN A 79 1.47 15.20 -20.93
C ASN A 79 1.26 13.69 -21.05
N TYR A 80 0.60 13.10 -20.04
CA TYR A 80 0.21 11.70 -20.09
C TYR A 80 -1.23 11.55 -20.55
N SER A 81 -1.47 10.56 -21.44
CA SER A 81 -2.80 10.26 -21.94
C SER A 81 -3.71 9.67 -20.86
N SER A 82 -4.96 10.13 -20.81
CA SER A 82 -6.01 9.48 -20.01
C SER A 82 -6.41 8.08 -20.52
N ASN A 83 -5.97 7.71 -21.73
CA ASN A 83 -6.22 6.42 -22.37
C ASN A 83 -4.96 5.57 -22.49
N MET A 84 -3.97 5.77 -21.60
CA MET A 84 -2.76 4.96 -21.62
C MET A 84 -3.07 3.46 -21.47
N SER A 85 -2.22 2.64 -22.08
CA SER A 85 -2.27 1.18 -21.95
C SER A 85 -1.98 0.74 -20.52
N PHE A 86 -2.31 -0.51 -20.18
CA PHE A 86 -1.96 -1.08 -18.87
C PHE A 86 -0.45 -1.11 -18.62
N ALA A 87 0.35 -1.31 -19.68
CA ALA A 87 1.80 -1.34 -19.60
C ALA A 87 2.36 0.07 -19.28
N GLU A 88 1.91 1.10 -20.00
CA GLU A 88 2.31 2.49 -19.75
C GLU A 88 1.89 2.95 -18.35
N ALA A 89 0.66 2.63 -17.93
CA ALA A 89 0.17 2.92 -16.59
C ALA A 89 1.01 2.25 -15.49
N GLU A 90 1.47 1.01 -15.74
CA GLU A 90 2.34 0.32 -14.79
C GLU A 90 3.75 0.93 -14.75
N LEU A 91 4.31 1.33 -15.87
CA LEU A 91 5.60 2.03 -15.92
C LEU A 91 5.55 3.34 -15.13
N LEU A 92 4.45 4.10 -15.29
CA LEU A 92 4.24 5.35 -14.55
C LEU A 92 4.09 5.10 -13.05
N LEU A 93 3.29 4.11 -12.65
CA LEU A 93 3.18 3.68 -11.25
C LEU A 93 4.54 3.33 -10.65
N ARG A 94 5.36 2.54 -11.37
CA ARG A 94 6.69 2.13 -10.91
C ARG A 94 7.63 3.33 -10.75
N LYS A 95 7.55 4.31 -11.65
CA LYS A 95 8.29 5.57 -11.53
C LYS A 95 7.89 6.32 -10.25
N ASP A 96 6.59 6.58 -10.07
CA ASP A 96 6.08 7.30 -8.91
C ASP A 96 6.42 6.59 -7.59
N LEU A 97 6.30 5.26 -7.55
CA LEU A 97 6.62 4.49 -6.35
C LEU A 97 8.12 4.54 -6.03
N LYS A 98 9.00 4.51 -7.04
CA LYS A 98 10.45 4.69 -6.86
C LYS A 98 10.79 6.09 -6.33
N GLU A 99 10.15 7.13 -6.85
CA GLU A 99 10.32 8.50 -6.35
C GLU A 99 9.93 8.59 -4.88
N LEU A 100 8.81 7.99 -4.49
CA LEU A 100 8.38 7.93 -3.09
C LEU A 100 9.35 7.11 -2.23
N CYS A 101 9.84 5.96 -2.70
CA CYS A 101 10.86 5.19 -1.99
C CYS A 101 12.12 6.02 -1.73
N SER A 102 12.54 6.84 -2.71
CA SER A 102 13.69 7.74 -2.54
C SER A 102 13.44 8.81 -1.48
N MET A 103 12.22 9.36 -1.39
CA MET A 103 11.84 10.31 -0.32
C MET A 103 11.91 9.70 1.08
N PHE A 104 11.64 8.41 1.20
CA PHE A 104 11.68 7.67 2.46
C PHE A 104 12.95 6.83 2.66
N SER A 105 13.99 7.02 1.83
CA SER A 105 15.21 6.19 1.86
C SER A 105 15.91 6.17 3.23
N ALA A 106 15.85 7.27 3.98
CA ALA A 106 16.41 7.37 5.33
C ALA A 106 15.77 6.39 6.34
N TYR A 107 14.59 5.83 6.04
CA TYR A 107 13.88 4.90 6.93
C TYR A 107 14.18 3.42 6.64
N GLY A 108 15.16 3.14 5.80
CA GLY A 108 15.71 1.81 5.55
C GLY A 108 14.64 0.79 5.16
N LYS A 109 14.48 -0.26 5.97
CA LYS A 109 13.51 -1.35 5.73
C LYS A 109 12.05 -0.92 5.68
N ASP A 110 11.71 0.22 6.27
CA ASP A 110 10.34 0.77 6.28
C ASP A 110 10.05 1.68 5.07
N SER A 111 11.07 2.00 4.25
CA SER A 111 10.95 2.91 3.11
C SER A 111 9.83 2.52 2.15
N LEU A 112 9.75 1.25 1.76
CA LEU A 112 8.73 0.77 0.82
C LEU A 112 7.31 0.78 1.42
N LEU A 113 7.18 0.43 2.70
CA LEU A 113 5.89 0.49 3.41
C LEU A 113 5.37 1.93 3.48
N LEU A 114 6.26 2.89 3.82
CA LEU A 114 5.93 4.32 3.86
C LEU A 114 5.62 4.87 2.47
N ALA A 115 6.35 4.45 1.43
CA ALA A 115 6.11 4.83 0.06
C ALA A 115 4.74 4.34 -0.46
N ALA A 116 4.36 3.10 -0.15
CA ALA A 116 3.05 2.55 -0.52
C ALA A 116 1.90 3.33 0.16
N LEU A 117 2.05 3.68 1.43
CA LEU A 117 1.10 4.54 2.14
C LEU A 117 1.03 5.94 1.48
N ALA A 118 2.19 6.54 1.23
CA ALA A 118 2.31 7.88 0.64
C ALA A 118 1.70 7.95 -0.77
N TYR A 119 1.77 6.88 -1.54
CA TYR A 119 1.15 6.80 -2.87
C TYR A 119 -0.35 7.12 -2.83
N ASN A 120 -1.03 6.68 -1.78
CA ASN A 120 -2.47 6.92 -1.61
C ASN A 120 -2.80 8.25 -0.91
N ILE A 121 -2.06 8.60 0.17
CA ILE A 121 -2.42 9.74 1.02
C ILE A 121 -1.57 10.98 0.81
N GLY A 122 -0.49 10.87 0.05
CA GLY A 122 0.55 11.88 -0.12
C GLY A 122 1.63 11.83 0.97
N PRO A 123 2.90 12.10 0.61
CA PRO A 123 4.04 11.94 1.54
C PRO A 123 4.01 12.90 2.73
N TYR A 124 3.49 14.11 2.54
CA TYR A 124 3.51 15.14 3.59
C TYR A 124 2.56 14.88 4.75
N LYS A 125 1.57 14.01 4.60
CA LYS A 125 0.76 13.54 5.74
C LYS A 125 1.52 12.60 6.67
N ILE A 126 2.62 12.05 6.19
CA ILE A 126 3.53 11.19 6.96
C ILE A 126 4.69 12.00 7.51
N LEU A 127 5.40 12.70 6.62
CA LEU A 127 6.60 13.48 6.92
C LEU A 127 6.33 14.74 7.74
N GLY A 128 5.11 15.27 7.62
CA GLY A 128 4.79 16.62 8.06
C GLY A 128 5.10 17.67 6.98
N CYS A 129 4.49 18.83 7.12
CA CYS A 129 4.72 20.01 6.28
C CYS A 129 4.43 21.26 7.10
N LYS A 130 5.41 22.16 7.23
CA LYS A 130 5.31 23.37 8.05
C LYS A 130 4.02 24.14 7.75
N GLY A 131 3.26 24.44 8.79
CA GLY A 131 2.00 25.19 8.70
C GLY A 131 0.80 24.40 8.17
N LYS A 132 0.94 23.12 7.82
CA LYS A 132 -0.16 22.31 7.27
C LYS A 132 -0.35 20.95 7.94
N TYR A 133 0.71 20.21 8.15
CA TYR A 133 0.66 18.88 8.77
C TYR A 133 1.81 18.73 9.75
N GLU A 134 1.53 18.19 10.92
CA GLU A 134 2.56 17.68 11.81
C GLU A 134 3.10 16.33 11.30
N LYS A 135 4.33 16.01 11.73
CA LYS A 135 4.89 14.66 11.52
C LYS A 135 3.99 13.63 12.18
N SER A 136 3.65 12.58 11.44
CA SER A 136 2.73 11.54 11.92
C SER A 136 3.28 10.77 13.12
N THR A 137 2.40 10.24 13.97
CA THR A 137 2.76 9.34 15.07
C THR A 137 3.46 8.08 14.57
N LEU A 138 3.00 7.54 13.43
CA LEU A 138 3.66 6.45 12.73
C LEU A 138 5.15 6.72 12.52
N LEU A 139 5.47 7.88 11.93
CA LEU A 139 6.85 8.20 11.62
C LEU A 139 7.69 8.46 12.86
N LYS A 140 7.12 9.13 13.88
CA LYS A 140 7.77 9.35 15.18
C LYS A 140 8.13 8.02 15.85
N LYS A 141 7.27 7.00 15.79
CA LYS A 141 7.55 5.66 16.33
C LYS A 141 8.68 4.97 15.56
N ILE A 142 8.66 5.01 14.23
CA ILE A 142 9.72 4.44 13.39
C ILE A 142 11.07 5.09 13.71
N GLU A 143 11.13 6.42 13.81
CA GLU A 143 12.33 7.18 14.18
C GLU A 143 12.84 6.83 15.59
N ALA A 144 11.94 6.51 16.51
CA ALA A 144 12.28 6.04 17.86
C ALA A 144 12.65 4.55 17.93
N GLY A 145 12.66 3.83 16.81
CA GLY A 145 12.94 2.39 16.76
C GLY A 145 11.80 1.51 17.31
N ILE A 146 10.62 2.07 17.56
CA ILE A 146 9.46 1.36 18.10
C ILE A 146 8.81 0.59 16.95
N ARG A 147 8.75 -0.76 17.07
CA ARG A 147 8.21 -1.62 16.00
C ARG A 147 6.69 -1.86 16.13
N ASP A 148 6.09 -1.57 17.27
CA ASP A 148 4.63 -1.64 17.46
C ASP A 148 3.96 -0.38 16.94
N PHE A 149 3.84 -0.27 15.61
CA PHE A 149 3.19 0.83 14.92
C PHE A 149 2.08 0.39 13.94
N LYS A 150 1.65 -0.87 14.02
CA LYS A 150 0.61 -1.38 13.11
C LYS A 150 -0.67 -0.55 13.17
N GLN A 151 -1.12 -0.20 14.39
CA GLN A 151 -2.33 0.59 14.55
C GLN A 151 -2.16 2.02 14.03
N ASP A 152 -0.96 2.62 14.20
CA ASP A 152 -0.65 3.96 13.64
C ASP A 152 -0.66 3.95 12.11
N TYR A 153 -0.30 2.82 11.48
CA TYR A 153 -0.41 2.65 10.04
C TYR A 153 -1.87 2.48 9.59
N VAL A 154 -2.62 1.62 10.27
CA VAL A 154 -4.00 1.29 9.89
C VAL A 154 -4.96 2.47 10.06
N GLN A 155 -4.72 3.36 11.04
CA GLN A 155 -5.58 4.54 11.24
C GLN A 155 -5.56 5.55 10.06
N PHE A 156 -4.66 5.44 9.08
CA PHE A 156 -4.75 6.18 7.81
C PHE A 156 -5.89 5.68 6.92
N CYS A 157 -7.04 5.40 7.51
CA CYS A 157 -8.24 4.88 6.86
C CYS A 157 -9.45 5.82 6.95
N HIS A 158 -9.24 7.09 7.33
CA HIS A 158 -10.32 8.06 7.47
C HIS A 158 -10.44 8.97 6.25
N TRP A 159 -11.68 9.25 5.85
CA TRP A 159 -12.03 10.25 4.85
C TRP A 159 -13.06 11.21 5.43
N LYS A 160 -12.77 12.52 5.39
CA LYS A 160 -13.62 13.58 5.99
C LYS A 160 -14.02 13.26 7.44
N GLY A 161 -13.05 12.78 8.24
CA GLY A 161 -13.23 12.44 9.65
C GLY A 161 -13.95 11.10 9.91
N LYS A 162 -14.45 10.41 8.88
CA LYS A 162 -15.12 9.11 9.02
C LYS A 162 -14.21 7.97 8.60
N LYS A 163 -14.25 6.88 9.37
CA LYS A 163 -13.55 5.64 9.04
C LYS A 163 -14.16 4.99 7.80
N VAL A 164 -13.32 4.59 6.84
CA VAL A 164 -13.74 3.95 5.58
C VAL A 164 -13.25 2.50 5.56
N PRO A 165 -14.15 1.51 5.68
CA PRO A 165 -13.76 0.09 5.79
C PRO A 165 -12.93 -0.44 4.62
N SER A 166 -13.16 0.04 3.39
CA SER A 166 -12.36 -0.36 2.22
C SER A 166 -10.92 0.14 2.30
N ILE A 167 -10.72 1.37 2.82
CA ILE A 167 -9.38 1.94 3.03
C ILE A 167 -8.68 1.21 4.19
N GLU A 168 -9.41 0.88 5.26
CA GLU A 168 -8.85 0.11 6.36
C GLU A 168 -8.35 -1.26 5.89
N ARG A 169 -9.15 -2.02 5.11
CA ARG A 169 -8.71 -3.29 4.51
C ARG A 169 -7.45 -3.12 3.65
N ARG A 170 -7.36 -2.02 2.89
CA ARG A 170 -6.15 -1.69 2.14
C ARG A 170 -4.94 -1.53 3.06
N ARG A 171 -5.07 -0.77 4.17
CA ARG A 171 -3.97 -0.58 5.14
C ARG A 171 -3.50 -1.90 5.74
N TYR A 172 -4.42 -2.78 6.11
CA TYR A 172 -4.06 -4.12 6.59
C TYR A 172 -3.31 -4.93 5.53
N ALA A 173 -3.77 -4.92 4.28
CA ALA A 173 -3.12 -5.65 3.20
C ALA A 173 -1.70 -5.10 2.91
N GLU A 174 -1.55 -3.78 2.81
CA GLU A 174 -0.25 -3.13 2.62
C GLU A 174 0.72 -3.50 3.77
N PHE A 175 0.25 -3.43 5.01
CA PHE A 175 1.07 -3.76 6.17
C PHE A 175 1.51 -5.23 6.15
N LEU A 176 0.61 -6.18 5.90
CA LEU A 176 0.93 -7.60 5.83
C LEU A 176 1.92 -7.94 4.70
N LEU A 177 1.82 -7.23 3.58
CA LEU A 177 2.66 -7.50 2.40
C LEU A 177 4.06 -6.89 2.50
N LEU A 178 4.21 -5.77 3.22
CA LEU A 178 5.39 -4.90 3.12
C LEU A 178 6.11 -4.65 4.44
N TYR A 179 5.48 -4.92 5.59
CA TYR A 179 6.13 -4.76 6.89
C TYR A 179 7.29 -5.75 7.05
N VAL A 180 8.42 -5.24 7.51
CA VAL A 180 9.61 -6.01 7.88
C VAL A 180 9.82 -5.85 9.38
N PRO A 181 9.79 -6.95 10.16
CA PRO A 181 9.93 -6.91 11.63
C PRO A 181 11.27 -6.34 12.09
#